data_cd8fc1775241bb93210f6cc48ebd75dc
#
_entry.id   cd8fc1775241bb93210f6cc48ebd75dc
#
_cell.length_a   1.000
_cell.length_b   1.000
_cell.length_c   1.000
_cell.angle_alpha   90.00
_cell.angle_beta   90.00
_cell.angle_gamma   90.00
#
_symmetry.space_group_name_H-M   'P 1'
#
loop_
_entity.id
_entity.type
_entity.pdbx_description
1 polymer ?
#
loop_
_entity_poly.entity_id
_entity_poly.type
_entity_poly.pdbx_seq_one_letter_code
_entity_poly.pdbx_strand_id
1 'polypeptide(L)'
;RRQRQMCIRDRLGVKKIKVGHAGTLDPLATGVMIICTGKATKRIEEFQYYTKEYIATLQLGATTPSYDLEKEIDATYPTEHITREMVEEVLQQFKGTIEQIPPAFSACKVDGKRAYDLARKGDEVELKPKTLVIDEIELLECNLPEIKIRVVCSKGTYIRALARDIGEALQSGAHLTGLIRTRVGEVRLEDCMQVEDFPEWLEQQEIEVINE
;
A
#
# COMPACT_ATOMS: atom_id res chain seq x y z
N ARG A 1 -4.56 -12.96 -2.94
CA ARG A 1 -5.21 -12.24 -4.09
C ARG A 1 -6.18 -13.14 -4.84
N ARG A 2 -5.76 -14.29 -5.38
CA ARG A 2 -6.65 -15.23 -6.09
C ARG A 2 -7.79 -15.75 -5.22
N GLN A 3 -7.54 -16.05 -3.95
CA GLN A 3 -8.57 -16.50 -3.00
C GLN A 3 -9.70 -15.47 -2.81
N ARG A 4 -9.38 -14.18 -2.58
CA ARG A 4 -10.41 -13.14 -2.42
C ARG A 4 -11.30 -13.00 -3.66
N GLN A 5 -10.72 -13.04 -4.86
CA GLN A 5 -11.48 -12.99 -6.11
C GLN A 5 -12.32 -14.26 -6.33
N MET A 6 -11.83 -15.42 -5.93
CA MET A 6 -12.59 -16.68 -5.97
C MET A 6 -13.77 -16.62 -5.01
N CYS A 7 -13.57 -16.20 -3.76
CA CYS A 7 -14.66 -16.08 -2.79
C CYS A 7 -15.79 -15.18 -3.29
N ILE A 8 -15.47 -14.03 -3.93
CA ILE A 8 -16.49 -13.13 -4.49
C ILE A 8 -17.25 -13.80 -5.63
N ARG A 9 -16.58 -14.50 -6.54
CA ARG A 9 -17.23 -15.23 -7.65
C ARG A 9 -18.14 -16.35 -7.17
N ASP A 10 -17.66 -17.14 -6.21
CA ASP A 10 -18.41 -18.23 -5.64
C ASP A 10 -19.68 -17.76 -4.95
N ARG A 11 -19.59 -16.64 -4.24
CA ARG A 11 -20.71 -16.02 -3.53
C ARG A 11 -21.73 -15.35 -4.45
N LEU A 12 -21.28 -14.80 -5.59
CA LEU A 12 -22.20 -14.25 -6.62
C LEU A 12 -22.91 -15.34 -7.42
N GLY A 13 -22.55 -16.62 -7.27
CA GLY A 13 -23.17 -17.73 -8.01
C GLY A 13 -22.91 -17.70 -9.52
N VAL A 14 -22.11 -16.78 -10.03
CA VAL A 14 -21.89 -16.53 -11.45
C VAL A 14 -20.50 -16.98 -11.88
N LYS A 15 -20.39 -18.15 -12.48
CA LYS A 15 -19.12 -18.79 -12.86
C LYS A 15 -18.21 -17.95 -13.79
N LYS A 16 -18.75 -16.99 -14.54
CA LYS A 16 -18.01 -16.24 -15.58
C LYS A 16 -17.90 -14.73 -15.32
N ILE A 17 -18.33 -14.21 -14.18
CA ILE A 17 -18.22 -12.79 -13.92
C ILE A 17 -16.75 -12.36 -13.81
N LYS A 18 -16.39 -11.26 -14.47
CA LYS A 18 -15.08 -10.63 -14.30
C LYS A 18 -15.04 -9.95 -12.93
N VAL A 19 -13.98 -10.18 -12.18
CA VAL A 19 -13.74 -9.53 -10.89
C VAL A 19 -12.31 -8.99 -10.88
N GLY A 20 -12.15 -7.75 -10.50
CA GLY A 20 -10.86 -7.08 -10.35
C GLY A 20 -10.86 -6.12 -9.18
N HIS A 21 -9.70 -5.56 -8.85
CA HIS A 21 -9.55 -4.58 -7.77
C HIS A 21 -8.68 -3.40 -8.23
N ALA A 22 -8.94 -2.24 -7.66
CA ALA A 22 -8.18 -1.02 -7.93
C ALA A 22 -7.13 -0.79 -6.84
N GLY A 23 -5.89 -1.17 -7.15
CA GLY A 23 -4.75 -0.99 -6.25
C GLY A 23 -4.58 -2.14 -5.25
N THR A 24 -3.43 -2.77 -5.36
CA THR A 24 -3.02 -3.85 -4.47
C THR A 24 -2.71 -3.33 -3.08
N LEU A 25 -3.07 -4.10 -2.06
CA LEU A 25 -2.53 -4.00 -0.70
C LEU A 25 -1.42 -5.03 -0.51
N ASP A 26 -0.35 -4.67 0.20
CA ASP A 26 0.70 -5.59 0.63
C ASP A 26 0.14 -6.62 1.64
N PRO A 27 0.80 -7.76 1.88
CA PRO A 27 0.28 -8.81 2.76
C PRO A 27 -0.04 -8.33 4.18
N LEU A 28 0.79 -7.46 4.76
CA LEU A 28 0.56 -6.88 6.09
C LEU A 28 -0.53 -5.80 6.11
N ALA A 29 -0.88 -5.23 4.94
CA ALA A 29 -1.77 -4.08 4.87
C ALA A 29 -3.24 -4.47 4.93
N THR A 30 -4.02 -3.64 5.61
CA THR A 30 -5.47 -3.69 5.69
C THR A 30 -6.12 -2.43 5.11
N GLY A 31 -7.45 -2.34 5.16
CA GLY A 31 -8.18 -1.14 4.81
C GLY A 31 -8.87 -1.18 3.44
N VAL A 32 -9.17 -0.02 2.90
CA VAL A 32 -10.01 0.19 1.72
C VAL A 32 -9.48 -0.54 0.50
N MET A 33 -10.32 -1.37 -0.11
CA MET A 33 -10.06 -1.98 -1.42
C MET A 33 -11.31 -1.86 -2.31
N ILE A 34 -11.20 -1.13 -3.40
CA ILE A 34 -12.27 -1.04 -4.38
C ILE A 34 -12.27 -2.31 -5.23
N ILE A 35 -13.38 -3.06 -5.17
CA ILE A 35 -13.62 -4.25 -5.98
C ILE A 35 -14.58 -3.88 -7.11
N CYS A 36 -14.24 -4.28 -8.32
CA CYS A 36 -15.07 -4.07 -9.50
C CYS A 36 -15.51 -5.42 -10.08
N THR A 37 -16.78 -5.54 -10.44
CA THR A 37 -17.37 -6.73 -11.06
C THR A 37 -17.96 -6.41 -12.44
N GLY A 38 -18.03 -7.40 -13.33
CA GLY A 38 -18.64 -7.27 -14.65
C GLY A 38 -18.07 -6.10 -15.46
N LYS A 39 -18.97 -5.25 -15.98
CA LYS A 39 -18.61 -4.07 -16.80
C LYS A 39 -17.79 -3.03 -16.03
N ALA A 40 -17.97 -2.92 -14.69
CA ALA A 40 -17.23 -2.00 -13.85
C ALA A 40 -15.71 -2.29 -13.81
N THR A 41 -15.27 -3.51 -14.19
CA THR A 41 -13.83 -3.82 -14.30
C THR A 41 -13.10 -2.94 -15.31
N LYS A 42 -13.79 -2.32 -16.26
CA LYS A 42 -13.20 -1.37 -17.20
C LYS A 42 -12.80 -0.04 -16.54
N ARG A 43 -13.37 0.27 -15.36
CA ARG A 43 -13.09 1.49 -14.59
C ARG A 43 -11.98 1.33 -13.55
N ILE A 44 -11.37 0.14 -13.44
CA ILE A 44 -10.31 -0.12 -12.46
C ILE A 44 -9.16 0.86 -12.58
N GLU A 45 -8.77 1.21 -13.79
CA GLU A 45 -7.67 2.14 -14.02
C GLU A 45 -8.00 3.55 -13.51
N GLU A 46 -9.23 4.03 -13.69
CA GLU A 46 -9.75 5.29 -13.14
C GLU A 46 -9.54 5.33 -11.62
N PHE A 47 -10.03 4.31 -10.90
CA PHE A 47 -9.89 4.23 -9.44
C PHE A 47 -8.43 4.12 -8.98
N GLN A 48 -7.55 3.57 -9.79
CA GLN A 48 -6.12 3.52 -9.48
C GLN A 48 -5.46 4.90 -9.46
N TYR A 49 -6.00 5.89 -10.21
CA TYR A 49 -5.47 7.24 -10.24
C TYR A 49 -5.85 8.09 -9.02
N TYR A 50 -6.87 7.68 -8.27
CA TYR A 50 -7.29 8.42 -7.09
C TYR A 50 -6.18 8.53 -6.06
N THR A 51 -6.13 9.66 -5.37
CA THR A 51 -5.30 9.89 -4.18
C THR A 51 -5.63 8.85 -3.11
N LYS A 52 -4.63 8.38 -2.39
CA LYS A 52 -4.78 7.42 -1.29
C LYS A 52 -4.32 8.05 0.00
N GLU A 53 -4.96 7.67 1.08
CA GLU A 53 -4.54 7.98 2.43
C GLU A 53 -4.19 6.69 3.16
N TYR A 54 -3.09 6.75 3.90
CA TYR A 54 -2.58 5.65 4.70
C TYR A 54 -2.25 6.09 6.11
N ILE A 55 -2.47 5.18 7.06
CA ILE A 55 -1.83 5.21 8.37
C ILE A 55 -0.76 4.12 8.35
N ALA A 56 0.48 4.50 8.61
CA ALA A 56 1.63 3.64 8.55
C ALA A 56 2.36 3.63 9.90
N THR A 57 2.71 2.45 10.39
CA THR A 57 3.57 2.27 11.56
C THR A 57 4.95 1.85 11.07
N LEU A 58 5.98 2.57 11.49
CA LEU A 58 7.38 2.36 11.14
C LEU A 58 8.18 2.01 12.39
N GLN A 59 9.01 0.96 12.27
CA GLN A 59 10.03 0.65 13.25
C GLN A 59 11.34 1.26 12.77
N LEU A 60 11.91 2.19 13.56
CA LEU A 60 13.23 2.78 13.35
C LEU A 60 14.32 1.87 13.91
N GLY A 61 15.55 2.03 13.42
CA GLY A 61 16.73 1.33 13.91
C GLY A 61 16.97 -0.04 13.29
N ALA A 62 16.14 -0.47 12.34
CA ALA A 62 16.35 -1.73 11.63
C ALA A 62 15.79 -1.68 10.20
N THR A 63 16.45 -2.38 9.29
CA THR A 63 15.99 -2.56 7.91
C THR A 63 15.65 -4.01 7.60
N THR A 64 14.85 -4.21 6.56
CA THR A 64 14.59 -5.52 5.96
C THR A 64 14.69 -5.38 4.43
N PRO A 65 15.03 -6.43 3.67
CA PRO A 65 15.13 -6.36 2.21
C PRO A 65 13.81 -6.04 1.51
N SER A 66 12.67 -6.30 2.15
CA SER A 66 11.33 -5.99 1.66
C SER A 66 10.78 -4.64 2.13
N TYR A 67 11.50 -3.97 3.05
CA TYR A 67 11.11 -2.75 3.76
C TYR A 67 9.82 -2.90 4.58
N ASP A 68 9.48 -4.16 4.94
CA ASP A 68 8.34 -4.56 5.78
C ASP A 68 8.65 -5.85 6.54
N LEU A 69 7.64 -6.52 7.10
CA LEU A 69 7.77 -7.77 7.87
C LEU A 69 7.80 -9.05 6.99
N GLU A 70 7.86 -8.94 5.66
CA GLU A 70 7.92 -10.15 4.79
C GLU A 70 9.28 -10.84 4.86
N LYS A 71 10.33 -10.09 5.18
CA LYS A 71 11.72 -10.57 5.30
C LYS A 71 12.28 -10.25 6.67
N GLU A 72 13.25 -11.08 7.10
CA GLU A 72 14.02 -10.89 8.33
C GLU A 72 14.85 -9.60 8.28
N ILE A 73 15.17 -9.07 9.47
CA ILE A 73 16.08 -7.92 9.63
C ILE A 73 17.43 -8.25 9.01
N ASP A 74 17.92 -7.40 8.15
CA ASP A 74 19.22 -7.50 7.48
C ASP A 74 20.29 -6.55 8.08
N ALA A 75 19.88 -5.44 8.69
CA ALA A 75 20.78 -4.52 9.36
C ALA A 75 20.09 -3.77 10.51
N THR A 76 20.90 -3.35 11.49
CA THR A 76 20.47 -2.53 12.63
C THR A 76 21.29 -1.25 12.71
N TYR A 77 20.67 -0.19 13.24
CA TYR A 77 21.21 1.17 13.27
C TYR A 77 20.93 1.82 14.63
N PRO A 78 21.78 2.79 15.07
CA PRO A 78 21.51 3.59 16.24
C PRO A 78 20.20 4.39 16.12
N THR A 79 19.52 4.60 17.24
CA THR A 79 18.30 5.42 17.33
C THR A 79 18.36 6.45 18.45
N GLU A 80 19.38 6.44 19.27
CA GLU A 80 19.52 7.27 20.47
C GLU A 80 19.61 8.77 20.15
N HIS A 81 20.04 9.11 18.93
CA HIS A 81 20.13 10.49 18.45
C HIS A 81 18.80 11.04 17.93
N ILE A 82 17.82 10.16 17.69
CA ILE A 82 16.55 10.54 17.06
C ILE A 82 15.64 11.17 18.10
N THR A 83 15.14 12.37 17.82
CA THR A 83 14.13 13.06 18.62
C THR A 83 12.83 13.23 17.84
N ARG A 84 11.76 13.56 18.55
CA ARG A 84 10.46 13.86 17.91
C ARG A 84 10.58 15.00 16.90
N GLU A 85 11.30 16.06 17.26
CA GLU A 85 11.50 17.25 16.42
C GLU A 85 12.23 16.87 15.13
N MET A 86 13.28 16.03 15.21
CA MET A 86 13.97 15.52 14.02
C MET A 86 13.04 14.73 13.11
N VAL A 87 12.19 13.89 13.68
CA VAL A 87 11.18 13.15 12.89
C VAL A 87 10.24 14.10 12.17
N GLU A 88 9.69 15.09 12.88
CA GLU A 88 8.78 16.08 12.31
C GLU A 88 9.45 16.89 11.18
N GLU A 89 10.69 17.32 11.34
CA GLU A 89 11.48 18.01 10.31
C GLU A 89 11.73 17.14 9.08
N VAL A 90 12.13 15.90 9.29
CA VAL A 90 12.37 14.94 8.19
C VAL A 90 11.08 14.66 7.42
N LEU A 91 9.96 14.47 8.09
CA LEU A 91 8.68 14.25 7.42
C LEU A 91 8.31 15.42 6.48
N GLN A 92 8.59 16.66 6.86
CA GLN A 92 8.30 17.83 6.01
C GLN A 92 9.13 17.83 4.70
N GLN A 93 10.30 17.19 4.67
CA GLN A 93 11.12 17.08 3.46
C GLN A 93 10.47 16.18 2.39
N PHE A 94 9.60 15.27 2.80
CA PHE A 94 8.87 14.38 1.89
C PHE A 94 7.55 14.94 1.39
N LYS A 95 7.13 16.12 1.87
CA LYS A 95 5.91 16.77 1.39
C LYS A 95 6.14 17.42 0.01
N GLY A 96 5.20 17.21 -0.91
CA GLY A 96 5.27 17.73 -2.28
C GLY A 96 5.77 16.69 -3.26
N THR A 97 6.49 17.13 -4.28
CA THR A 97 7.03 16.26 -5.33
C THR A 97 8.33 15.58 -4.85
N ILE A 98 8.35 14.26 -4.91
CA ILE A 98 9.53 13.46 -4.54
C ILE A 98 9.93 12.50 -5.66
N GLU A 99 11.19 12.10 -5.68
CA GLU A 99 11.70 10.98 -6.47
C GLU A 99 11.80 9.75 -5.57
N GLN A 100 11.11 8.66 -5.92
CA GLN A 100 11.11 7.43 -5.14
C GLN A 100 11.57 6.24 -5.97
N ILE A 101 12.53 5.47 -5.48
CA ILE A 101 12.91 4.18 -6.05
C ILE A 101 11.96 3.11 -5.49
N PRO A 102 11.16 2.45 -6.35
CA PRO A 102 10.25 1.39 -5.92
C PRO A 102 10.98 0.24 -5.22
N PRO A 103 10.32 -0.52 -4.31
CA PRO A 103 10.92 -1.72 -3.75
C PRO A 103 11.14 -2.79 -4.82
N ALA A 104 12.23 -3.58 -4.70
CA ALA A 104 12.47 -4.74 -5.57
C ALA A 104 11.32 -5.76 -5.48
N PHE A 105 10.80 -5.98 -4.26
CA PHE A 105 9.63 -6.82 -4.00
C PHE A 105 8.32 -6.08 -4.30
N SER A 106 8.12 -5.63 -5.54
CA SER A 106 6.93 -4.88 -5.93
C SER A 106 6.30 -5.38 -7.24
N ALA A 107 5.09 -4.91 -7.53
CA ALA A 107 4.42 -5.16 -8.80
C ALA A 107 4.90 -4.24 -9.94
N CYS A 108 5.93 -3.42 -9.70
CA CYS A 108 6.56 -2.60 -10.72
C CYS A 108 7.04 -3.48 -11.88
N LYS A 109 6.88 -3.02 -13.11
CA LYS A 109 7.35 -3.76 -14.29
C LYS A 109 8.70 -3.21 -14.73
N VAL A 110 9.64 -4.13 -14.95
CA VAL A 110 10.94 -3.87 -15.58
C VAL A 110 11.00 -4.79 -16.80
N ASP A 111 11.15 -4.22 -17.98
CA ASP A 111 11.17 -4.93 -19.27
C ASP A 111 10.00 -5.93 -19.46
N GLY A 112 8.79 -5.50 -19.04
CA GLY A 112 7.57 -6.29 -19.14
C GLY A 112 7.37 -7.35 -18.06
N LYS A 113 8.39 -7.64 -17.25
CA LYS A 113 8.33 -8.58 -16.11
C LYS A 113 8.09 -7.82 -14.81
N ARG A 114 7.45 -8.46 -13.82
CA ARG A 114 7.27 -7.85 -12.49
C ARG A 114 8.58 -7.91 -11.71
N ALA A 115 8.97 -6.80 -11.08
CA ALA A 115 10.17 -6.74 -10.23
C ALA A 115 10.18 -7.83 -9.15
N TYR A 116 9.03 -8.12 -8.55
CA TYR A 116 8.86 -9.21 -7.59
C TYR A 116 9.25 -10.59 -8.12
N ASP A 117 8.91 -10.90 -9.38
CA ASP A 117 9.24 -12.21 -9.99
C ASP A 117 10.74 -12.32 -10.27
N LEU A 118 11.42 -11.21 -10.57
CA LEU A 118 12.87 -11.13 -10.77
C LEU A 118 13.61 -11.22 -9.42
N ALA A 119 13.20 -10.43 -8.43
CA ALA A 119 13.81 -10.44 -7.09
C ALA A 119 13.74 -11.81 -6.41
N ARG A 120 12.68 -12.59 -6.64
CA ARG A 120 12.57 -13.97 -6.13
C ARG A 120 13.56 -14.95 -6.77
N LYS A 121 14.02 -14.66 -7.98
CA LYS A 121 15.02 -15.48 -8.68
C LYS A 121 16.45 -15.11 -8.32
N GLY A 122 16.64 -14.05 -7.51
CA GLY A 122 17.95 -13.52 -7.17
C GLY A 122 18.54 -12.62 -8.24
N ASP A 123 17.76 -12.24 -9.27
CA ASP A 123 18.20 -11.32 -10.29
C ASP A 123 18.29 -9.90 -9.68
N GLU A 124 19.40 -9.21 -9.90
CA GLU A 124 19.51 -7.78 -9.60
C GLU A 124 18.56 -6.99 -10.50
N VAL A 125 17.67 -6.20 -9.88
CA VAL A 125 16.68 -5.41 -10.60
C VAL A 125 17.03 -3.94 -10.45
N GLU A 126 17.52 -3.33 -11.51
CA GLU A 126 17.69 -1.88 -11.55
C GLU A 126 16.34 -1.19 -11.71
N LEU A 127 15.86 -0.57 -10.63
CA LEU A 127 14.59 0.16 -10.61
C LEU A 127 14.85 1.65 -10.78
N LYS A 128 14.22 2.24 -11.79
CA LYS A 128 14.31 3.68 -12.03
C LYS A 128 13.47 4.46 -11.03
N PRO A 129 13.95 5.61 -10.55
CA PRO A 129 13.17 6.53 -9.76
C PRO A 129 11.87 6.91 -10.46
N LYS A 130 10.83 7.17 -9.68
CA LYS A 130 9.53 7.67 -10.15
C LYS A 130 9.19 8.95 -9.43
N THR A 131 8.79 9.94 -10.19
CA THR A 131 8.26 11.20 -9.65
C THR A 131 6.87 10.95 -9.10
N LEU A 132 6.66 11.25 -7.83
CA LEU A 132 5.43 11.05 -7.08
C LEU A 132 5.10 12.31 -6.28
N VAL A 133 3.85 12.41 -5.81
CA VAL A 133 3.42 13.54 -4.97
C VAL A 133 2.91 13.02 -3.65
N ILE A 134 3.41 13.59 -2.56
CA ILE A 134 2.87 13.45 -1.21
C ILE A 134 2.18 14.76 -0.85
N ASP A 135 0.85 14.74 -0.84
CA ASP A 135 0.04 15.93 -0.58
C ASP A 135 0.12 16.33 0.89
N GLU A 136 0.05 15.33 1.78
CA GLU A 136 0.11 15.50 3.22
C GLU A 136 0.94 14.38 3.86
N ILE A 137 1.70 14.73 4.89
CA ILE A 137 2.38 13.80 5.76
C ILE A 137 2.43 14.37 7.18
N GLU A 138 2.01 13.57 8.17
CA GLU A 138 1.87 13.99 9.56
C GLU A 138 2.37 12.90 10.50
N LEU A 139 3.03 13.29 11.58
CA LEU A 139 3.37 12.43 12.70
C LEU A 139 2.16 12.33 13.63
N LEU A 140 1.58 11.13 13.75
CA LEU A 140 0.45 10.87 14.65
C LEU A 140 0.91 10.47 16.04
N GLU A 141 1.85 9.52 16.10
CA GLU A 141 2.40 9.00 17.36
C GLU A 141 3.93 8.88 17.24
N CYS A 142 4.63 9.18 18.33
CA CYS A 142 6.07 9.07 18.42
C CYS A 142 6.47 8.40 19.74
N ASN A 143 6.63 7.09 19.69
CA ASN A 143 7.03 6.23 20.79
C ASN A 143 8.37 5.55 20.44
N LEU A 144 9.42 6.35 20.27
CA LEU A 144 10.70 5.89 19.77
C LEU A 144 11.15 4.57 20.40
N PRO A 145 11.60 3.61 19.59
CA PRO A 145 11.90 3.71 18.16
C PRO A 145 10.72 3.45 17.20
N GLU A 146 9.49 3.37 17.66
CA GLU A 146 8.29 3.24 16.80
C GLU A 146 7.66 4.62 16.55
N ILE A 147 7.27 4.87 15.31
CA ILE A 147 6.50 6.04 14.91
C ILE A 147 5.28 5.65 14.08
N LYS A 148 4.23 6.43 14.19
CA LYS A 148 3.02 6.29 13.37
C LYS A 148 2.77 7.58 12.60
N ILE A 149 2.59 7.44 11.29
CA ILE A 149 2.40 8.58 10.39
C ILE A 149 1.11 8.42 9.57
N ARG A 150 0.51 9.55 9.22
CA ARG A 150 -0.54 9.65 8.20
C ARG A 150 0.07 10.21 6.93
N VAL A 151 -0.26 9.59 5.79
CA VAL A 151 0.27 9.99 4.47
C VAL A 151 -0.87 10.07 3.47
N VAL A 152 -1.00 11.20 2.78
CA VAL A 152 -1.88 11.38 1.62
C VAL A 152 -1.00 11.50 0.38
N CYS A 153 -1.19 10.61 -0.61
CA CYS A 153 -0.26 10.53 -1.72
C CYS A 153 -0.90 10.10 -3.04
N SER A 154 -0.19 10.37 -4.12
CA SER A 154 -0.57 10.03 -5.48
C SER A 154 -0.49 8.53 -5.78
N LYS A 155 -1.05 8.12 -6.92
CA LYS A 155 -0.91 6.76 -7.46
C LYS A 155 0.56 6.37 -7.58
N GLY A 156 0.85 5.14 -7.18
CA GLY A 156 2.17 4.51 -7.38
C GLY A 156 3.15 4.74 -6.25
N THR A 157 2.78 5.51 -5.23
CA THR A 157 3.60 5.67 -4.02
C THR A 157 3.66 4.36 -3.25
N TYR A 158 4.87 3.93 -2.91
CA TYR A 158 5.15 2.76 -2.08
C TYR A 158 5.46 3.22 -0.67
N ILE A 159 4.55 2.96 0.28
CA ILE A 159 4.75 3.37 1.68
C ILE A 159 5.93 2.62 2.30
N ARG A 160 6.25 1.41 1.86
CA ARG A 160 7.45 0.67 2.25
C ARG A 160 8.73 1.40 1.84
N ALA A 161 8.78 1.91 0.62
CA ALA A 161 9.94 2.70 0.18
C ALA A 161 10.02 4.05 0.92
N LEU A 162 8.88 4.68 1.22
CA LEU A 162 8.85 5.89 2.04
C LEU A 162 9.40 5.62 3.45
N ALA A 163 9.08 4.46 4.05
CA ALA A 163 9.63 4.08 5.35
C ALA A 163 11.17 3.95 5.29
N ARG A 164 11.72 3.29 4.25
CA ARG A 164 13.17 3.25 3.99
C ARG A 164 13.76 4.66 3.92
N ASP A 165 13.19 5.50 3.05
CA ASP A 165 13.71 6.84 2.77
C ASP A 165 13.67 7.74 4.03
N ILE A 166 12.62 7.63 4.86
CA ILE A 166 12.54 8.31 6.16
C ILE A 166 13.62 7.81 7.12
N GLY A 167 13.84 6.49 7.20
CA GLY A 167 14.89 5.92 8.03
C GLY A 167 16.27 6.40 7.64
N GLU A 168 16.57 6.47 6.34
CA GLU A 168 17.84 6.99 5.81
C GLU A 168 18.00 8.48 6.12
N ALA A 169 16.95 9.29 5.94
CA ALA A 169 16.99 10.73 6.25
C ALA A 169 17.20 11.00 7.75
N LEU A 170 16.76 10.09 8.63
CA LEU A 170 17.04 10.13 10.08
C LEU A 170 18.44 9.60 10.43
N GLN A 171 19.31 9.31 9.44
CA GLN A 171 20.64 8.71 9.65
C GLN A 171 20.57 7.40 10.45
N SER A 172 19.55 6.60 10.15
CA SER A 172 19.26 5.31 10.76
C SER A 172 18.70 4.37 9.68
N GLY A 173 17.94 3.37 10.06
CA GLY A 173 17.15 2.53 9.16
C GLY A 173 15.71 2.53 9.62
N ALA A 174 14.81 2.12 8.72
CA ALA A 174 13.43 1.86 9.09
C ALA A 174 12.78 0.80 8.18
N HIS A 175 11.77 0.14 8.70
CA HIS A 175 10.88 -0.71 7.94
C HIS A 175 9.44 -0.57 8.42
N LEU A 176 8.51 -0.94 7.56
CA LEU A 176 7.08 -0.86 7.83
C LEU A 176 6.61 -2.05 8.66
N THR A 177 5.98 -1.80 9.80
CA THR A 177 5.40 -2.84 10.69
C THR A 177 3.89 -2.89 10.64
N GLY A 178 3.22 -1.81 10.21
CA GLY A 178 1.78 -1.75 10.03
C GLY A 178 1.37 -0.79 8.93
N LEU A 179 0.29 -1.12 8.21
CA LEU A 179 -0.25 -0.28 7.15
C LEU A 179 -1.76 -0.42 7.04
N ILE A 180 -2.45 0.70 7.10
CA ILE A 180 -3.89 0.77 6.88
C ILE A 180 -4.15 1.78 5.78
N ARG A 181 -4.80 1.36 4.69
CA ARG A 181 -5.29 2.31 3.68
C ARG A 181 -6.67 2.80 4.11
N THR A 182 -6.73 4.03 4.61
CA THR A 182 -7.95 4.63 5.19
C THR A 182 -8.85 5.26 4.15
N ARG A 183 -8.31 5.63 2.95
CA ARG A 183 -9.08 6.28 1.90
C ARG A 183 -8.53 6.00 0.50
N VAL A 184 -9.42 5.94 -0.48
CA VAL A 184 -9.14 5.92 -1.93
C VAL A 184 -10.11 6.89 -2.62
N GLY A 185 -9.63 8.06 -3.05
CA GLY A 185 -10.49 9.14 -3.53
C GLY A 185 -11.47 9.56 -2.43
N GLU A 186 -12.74 9.47 -2.73
CA GLU A 186 -13.83 9.79 -1.78
C GLU A 186 -14.23 8.60 -0.89
N VAL A 187 -13.81 7.38 -1.23
CA VAL A 187 -14.17 6.17 -0.47
C VAL A 187 -13.34 6.07 0.79
N ARG A 188 -13.98 6.13 1.94
CA ARG A 188 -13.36 6.05 3.28
C ARG A 188 -13.51 4.67 3.89
N LEU A 189 -12.64 4.32 4.81
CA LEU A 189 -12.67 3.01 5.49
C LEU A 189 -13.98 2.80 6.27
N GLU A 190 -14.51 3.86 6.88
CA GLU A 190 -15.76 3.86 7.63
C GLU A 190 -17.00 3.55 6.76
N ASP A 191 -16.92 3.83 5.46
CA ASP A 191 -17.99 3.54 4.49
C ASP A 191 -17.86 2.13 3.89
N CYS A 192 -16.82 1.39 4.26
CA CYS A 192 -16.52 0.08 3.69
C CYS A 192 -17.17 -1.04 4.45
N MET A 193 -17.62 -2.03 3.69
CA MET A 193 -18.12 -3.30 4.21
C MET A 193 -16.95 -4.25 4.50
N GLN A 194 -17.05 -5.05 5.57
CA GLN A 194 -16.14 -6.18 5.77
C GLN A 194 -16.43 -7.28 4.74
N VAL A 195 -15.39 -8.02 4.35
CA VAL A 195 -15.54 -9.09 3.34
C VAL A 195 -16.50 -10.19 3.83
N GLU A 196 -16.53 -10.42 5.13
CA GLU A 196 -17.37 -11.39 5.80
C GLU A 196 -18.88 -11.05 5.71
N ASP A 197 -19.21 -9.75 5.69
CA ASP A 197 -20.61 -9.25 5.65
C ASP A 197 -21.17 -9.21 4.22
N PHE A 198 -20.30 -9.35 3.23
CA PHE A 198 -20.69 -9.25 1.82
C PHE A 198 -21.81 -10.24 1.39
N PRO A 199 -21.85 -11.51 1.85
CA PRO A 199 -22.94 -12.42 1.48
C PRO A 199 -24.31 -11.94 1.94
N GLU A 200 -24.43 -11.53 3.20
CA GLU A 200 -25.69 -11.05 3.79
C GLU A 200 -26.13 -9.76 3.10
N TRP A 201 -25.20 -8.82 2.88
CA TRP A 201 -25.49 -7.60 2.13
C TRP A 201 -26.00 -7.91 0.71
N LEU A 202 -25.38 -8.90 0.03
CA LEU A 202 -25.74 -9.27 -1.35
C LEU A 202 -27.17 -9.83 -1.44
N GLU A 203 -27.59 -10.61 -0.43
CA GLU A 203 -28.95 -11.18 -0.34
C GLU A 203 -30.03 -10.10 -0.21
N GLN A 204 -29.65 -8.94 0.35
CA GLN A 204 -30.55 -7.79 0.55
C GLN A 204 -30.63 -6.88 -0.69
N GLN A 205 -29.80 -7.12 -1.73
CA GLN A 205 -29.79 -6.30 -2.93
C GLN A 205 -30.68 -6.90 -4.01
N GLU A 206 -31.51 -6.06 -4.62
CA GLU A 206 -32.18 -6.38 -5.89
C GLU A 206 -31.13 -6.33 -7.01
N ILE A 207 -30.63 -7.49 -7.42
CA ILE A 207 -29.65 -7.58 -8.51
C ILE A 207 -30.40 -7.74 -9.82
N GLU A 208 -30.43 -6.69 -10.63
CA GLU A 208 -30.83 -6.81 -12.03
C GLU A 208 -29.76 -7.61 -12.79
N VAL A 209 -30.07 -8.85 -13.11
CA VAL A 209 -29.24 -9.66 -14.02
C VAL A 209 -29.53 -9.19 -15.43
N ILE A 210 -28.73 -8.25 -15.93
CA ILE A 210 -28.78 -7.88 -17.35
C ILE A 210 -28.13 -9.03 -18.12
N ASN A 211 -28.94 -9.92 -18.64
CA ASN A 211 -28.53 -10.95 -19.60
C ASN A 211 -28.21 -10.26 -20.94
N GLU A 212 -26.95 -10.26 -21.35
CA GLU A 212 -26.50 -9.97 -22.71
C GLU A 212 -26.14 -11.25 -23.43
#